data_831b4a5022733dec4383fc14a3998d87
#
_entry.id   831b4a5022733dec4383fc14a3998d87
#
_cell.length_a   1.000
_cell.length_b   1.000
_cell.length_c   1.000
_cell.angle_alpha   90.00
_cell.angle_beta   90.00
_cell.angle_gamma   90.00
#
_symmetry.space_group_name_H-M   'P 1'
#
loop_
_entity.id
_entity.type
_entity.pdbx_description
1 polymer ?
#
loop_
_entity_poly.entity_id
_entity_poly.type
_entity_poly.pdbx_seq_one_letter_code
_entity_poly.pdbx_strand_id
1 'polypeptide(L)'
;ISGRGKVRLDGDFIRLGSFASDDEKRSAISLPLMAGGPIAVTDYPNAHDLTFFQNEELLALQKDGFVGQPYKRDLWGIDGEIWYGQLKDGSWVVGLFNRDQSAATRSVTLSQIGIHGSWKARNLWIHEDEGTVSGTISAEIPAHGCKILKLTKL
;
A
#
# COMPACT_ATOMS: atom_id res chain seq x y z
N ILE A 1 -5.44 0.03 -16.60
CA ILE A 1 -6.49 1.05 -16.61
C ILE A 1 -7.01 1.14 -15.19
N SER A 2 -6.40 1.96 -14.37
CA SER A 2 -6.94 2.25 -13.04
C SER A 2 -8.28 2.95 -13.21
N GLY A 3 -9.28 2.52 -12.49
CA GLY A 3 -10.67 2.93 -12.63
C GLY A 3 -11.01 4.40 -12.40
N ARG A 4 -10.05 5.23 -12.11
CA ARG A 4 -10.03 6.70 -11.95
C ARG A 4 -11.38 7.38 -12.20
N GLY A 5 -12.28 7.26 -11.25
CA GLY A 5 -13.59 7.90 -11.28
C GLY A 5 -14.66 7.24 -12.19
N LYS A 6 -14.28 6.21 -12.96
CA LYS A 6 -15.22 5.51 -13.87
C LYS A 6 -15.54 4.08 -13.44
N VAL A 7 -14.55 3.37 -12.90
CA VAL A 7 -14.69 1.98 -12.43
C VAL A 7 -13.86 1.83 -11.16
N ARG A 8 -14.35 1.15 -10.15
CA ARG A 8 -13.54 0.66 -9.04
C ARG A 8 -13.00 -0.71 -9.40
N LEU A 9 -11.70 -0.89 -9.20
CA LEU A 9 -11.08 -2.19 -9.35
C LEU A 9 -11.49 -3.05 -8.15
N ASP A 10 -11.93 -4.26 -8.41
CA ASP A 10 -12.19 -5.27 -7.39
C ASP A 10 -10.98 -6.21 -7.35
N GLY A 11 -10.38 -6.32 -6.17
CA GLY A 11 -9.22 -7.19 -5.93
C GLY A 11 -9.61 -8.64 -5.64
N ASP A 12 -10.92 -8.96 -5.80
CA ASP A 12 -11.48 -10.26 -5.45
C ASP A 12 -11.42 -10.53 -3.92
N PHE A 13 -11.77 -11.72 -3.52
CA PHE A 13 -11.85 -12.12 -2.12
C PHE A 13 -10.47 -12.37 -1.51
N ILE A 14 -10.29 -11.88 -0.28
CA ILE A 14 -9.08 -12.13 0.51
C ILE A 14 -9.38 -13.21 1.53
N ARG A 15 -8.61 -14.29 1.47
CA ARG A 15 -8.61 -15.38 2.44
C ARG A 15 -7.24 -15.49 3.07
N LEU A 16 -7.05 -14.84 4.21
CA LEU A 16 -5.74 -14.74 4.86
C LEU A 16 -5.17 -16.09 5.28
N GLY A 17 -6.02 -17.02 5.69
CA GLY A 17 -5.60 -18.38 6.02
C GLY A 17 -4.95 -19.18 4.87
N SER A 18 -4.96 -18.63 3.65
CA SER A 18 -4.28 -19.23 2.50
C SER A 18 -2.82 -18.81 2.35
N PHE A 19 -2.39 -17.77 3.06
CA PHE A 19 -1.04 -17.22 2.97
C PHE A 19 -0.12 -17.81 4.04
N ALA A 20 1.15 -18.02 3.68
CA ALA A 20 2.14 -18.68 4.52
C ALA A 20 2.74 -17.76 5.59
N SER A 21 2.78 -16.44 5.34
CA SER A 21 3.40 -15.46 6.24
C SER A 21 2.52 -14.25 6.50
N ASP A 22 2.81 -13.55 7.59
CA ASP A 22 2.15 -12.28 7.92
C ASP A 22 2.46 -11.19 6.90
N ASP A 23 3.64 -11.23 6.28
CA ASP A 23 4.02 -10.29 5.25
C ASP A 23 3.18 -10.47 3.98
N GLU A 24 2.91 -11.72 3.58
CA GLU A 24 1.97 -12.02 2.49
C GLU A 24 0.55 -11.52 2.80
N LYS A 25 0.07 -11.73 4.03
CA LYS A 25 -1.25 -11.27 4.47
C LYS A 25 -1.37 -9.75 4.41
N ARG A 26 -0.33 -9.03 4.87
CA ARG A 26 -0.27 -7.56 4.79
C ARG A 26 -0.30 -7.08 3.33
N SER A 27 0.46 -7.73 2.47
CA SER A 27 0.48 -7.40 1.03
C SER A 27 -0.86 -7.66 0.36
N ALA A 28 -1.52 -8.78 0.69
CA ALA A 28 -2.83 -9.14 0.15
C ALA A 28 -3.92 -8.12 0.51
N ILE A 29 -3.85 -7.51 1.70
CA ILE A 29 -4.76 -6.43 2.11
C ILE A 29 -4.36 -5.10 1.47
N SER A 30 -3.06 -4.80 1.45
CA SER A 30 -2.56 -3.49 1.05
C SER A 30 -2.73 -3.22 -0.45
N LEU A 31 -2.55 -4.22 -1.29
CA LEU A 31 -2.60 -4.00 -2.74
C LEU A 31 -4.00 -3.59 -3.24
N PRO A 32 -5.10 -4.25 -2.86
CA PRO A 32 -6.44 -3.77 -3.18
C PRO A 32 -6.73 -2.36 -2.63
N LEU A 33 -6.30 -2.07 -1.40
CA LEU A 33 -6.41 -0.74 -0.81
C LEU A 33 -5.69 0.32 -1.63
N MET A 34 -4.45 0.05 -2.04
CA MET A 34 -3.69 0.97 -2.88
C MET A 34 -4.34 1.17 -4.26
N ALA A 35 -5.00 0.16 -4.79
CA ALA A 35 -5.75 0.26 -6.03
C ALA A 35 -7.12 0.96 -5.89
N GLY A 36 -7.56 1.25 -4.66
CA GLY A 36 -8.86 1.86 -4.37
C GLY A 36 -10.03 0.88 -4.42
N GLY A 37 -9.73 -0.40 -4.36
CA GLY A 37 -10.72 -1.48 -4.36
C GLY A 37 -11.33 -1.74 -2.97
N PRO A 38 -12.44 -2.47 -2.90
CA PRO A 38 -12.99 -2.96 -1.64
C PRO A 38 -12.07 -4.02 -1.02
N ILE A 39 -12.19 -4.20 0.29
CA ILE A 39 -11.65 -5.37 0.99
C ILE A 39 -12.80 -6.35 1.18
N ALA A 40 -12.77 -7.45 0.44
CA ALA A 40 -13.75 -8.52 0.55
C ALA A 40 -13.13 -9.69 1.32
N VAL A 41 -13.67 -10.00 2.50
CA VAL A 41 -13.11 -11.01 3.41
C VAL A 41 -13.90 -12.30 3.29
N THR A 42 -13.19 -13.43 3.13
CA THR A 42 -13.78 -14.78 3.07
C THR A 42 -13.26 -15.72 4.16
N ASP A 43 -12.48 -15.19 5.10
CA ASP A 43 -12.10 -15.96 6.29
C ASP A 43 -13.32 -16.24 7.18
N TYR A 44 -13.25 -17.33 7.96
CA TYR A 44 -14.29 -17.65 8.92
C TYR A 44 -14.37 -16.58 10.00
N PRO A 45 -15.56 -16.28 10.56
CA PRO A 45 -15.75 -15.20 11.55
C PRO A 45 -14.92 -15.32 12.84
N ASN A 46 -14.40 -16.49 13.14
CA ASN A 46 -13.53 -16.77 14.28
C ASN A 46 -12.07 -16.99 13.90
N ALA A 47 -11.69 -16.71 12.66
CA ALA A 47 -10.31 -16.85 12.23
C ALA A 47 -9.41 -15.84 12.96
N HIS A 48 -8.25 -16.33 13.41
CA HIS A 48 -7.29 -15.51 14.18
C HIS A 48 -6.75 -14.33 13.35
N ASP A 49 -6.66 -14.53 12.05
CA ASP A 49 -6.13 -13.53 11.10
C ASP A 49 -7.05 -12.31 10.87
N LEU A 50 -8.28 -12.32 11.39
CA LEU A 50 -9.20 -11.19 11.23
C LEU A 50 -8.66 -9.89 11.83
N THR A 51 -7.71 -9.95 12.76
CA THR A 51 -7.04 -8.78 13.33
C THR A 51 -6.31 -7.94 12.28
N PHE A 52 -5.82 -8.55 11.19
CA PHE A 52 -5.20 -7.81 10.10
C PHE A 52 -6.15 -6.84 9.39
N PHE A 53 -7.45 -7.13 9.40
CA PHE A 53 -8.48 -6.26 8.82
C PHE A 53 -8.93 -5.12 9.75
N GLN A 54 -8.45 -5.09 10.99
CA GLN A 54 -8.84 -4.11 12.01
C GLN A 54 -7.90 -2.89 12.06
N ASN A 55 -6.96 -2.78 11.14
CA ASN A 55 -6.05 -1.65 11.08
C ASN A 55 -6.79 -0.37 10.65
N GLU A 56 -7.11 0.48 11.62
CA GLU A 56 -7.91 1.69 11.39
C GLU A 56 -7.22 2.70 10.48
N GLU A 57 -5.89 2.78 10.50
CA GLU A 57 -5.14 3.70 9.65
C GLU A 57 -5.21 3.29 8.17
N LEU A 58 -5.20 1.99 7.89
CA LEU A 58 -5.43 1.49 6.54
C LEU A 58 -6.90 1.62 6.12
N LEU A 59 -7.83 1.31 7.00
CA LEU A 59 -9.26 1.46 6.73
C LEU A 59 -9.64 2.94 6.49
N ALA A 60 -8.91 3.88 7.07
CA ALA A 60 -9.10 5.30 6.80
C ALA A 60 -8.86 5.67 5.34
N LEU A 61 -8.02 4.93 4.61
CA LEU A 61 -7.81 5.13 3.18
C LEU A 61 -9.09 4.85 2.38
N GLN A 62 -9.83 3.80 2.74
CA GLN A 62 -11.14 3.52 2.12
C GLN A 62 -12.18 4.59 2.44
N LYS A 63 -12.22 5.05 3.69
CA LYS A 63 -13.13 6.14 4.11
C LYS A 63 -12.84 7.44 3.38
N ASP A 64 -11.58 7.72 3.07
CA ASP A 64 -11.18 8.87 2.25
C ASP A 64 -11.64 8.73 0.79
N GLY A 65 -11.84 7.50 0.32
CA GLY A 65 -12.07 7.20 -1.09
C GLY A 65 -10.78 7.20 -1.92
N PHE A 66 -9.66 6.92 -1.25
CA PHE A 66 -8.33 6.87 -1.87
C PHE A 66 -8.28 5.91 -3.06
N VAL A 67 -7.65 6.35 -4.13
CA VAL A 67 -7.33 5.54 -5.31
C VAL A 67 -5.90 5.85 -5.73
N GLY A 68 -5.02 4.92 -5.49
CA GLY A 68 -3.63 4.99 -5.92
C GLY A 68 -3.42 4.52 -7.36
N GLN A 69 -2.17 4.57 -7.78
CA GLN A 69 -1.74 4.13 -9.09
C GLN A 69 -0.34 3.54 -9.01
N PRO A 70 0.00 2.57 -9.87
CA PRO A 70 1.37 2.09 -9.96
C PRO A 70 2.30 3.16 -10.55
N TYR A 71 3.53 3.19 -10.10
CA TYR A 71 4.55 4.14 -10.57
C TYR A 71 4.87 3.96 -12.05
N LYS A 72 5.13 2.74 -12.45
CA LYS A 72 5.35 2.40 -13.86
C LYS A 72 4.11 1.73 -14.43
N ARG A 73 3.63 2.27 -15.54
CA ARG A 73 2.42 1.81 -16.24
C ARG A 73 2.77 1.15 -17.57
N ASP A 74 3.73 0.27 -17.55
CA ASP A 74 3.99 -0.52 -18.71
C ASP A 74 2.92 -1.62 -18.83
N LEU A 75 2.27 -1.73 -19.98
CA LEU A 75 1.31 -2.78 -20.27
C LEU A 75 1.90 -4.18 -20.21
N TRP A 76 3.21 -4.28 -20.35
CA TRP A 76 3.97 -5.52 -20.40
C TRP A 76 5.02 -5.64 -19.31
N GLY A 77 5.49 -4.54 -18.77
CA GLY A 77 6.42 -4.45 -17.66
C GLY A 77 5.66 -4.34 -16.34
N ILE A 78 5.50 -5.42 -15.64
CA ILE A 78 4.78 -5.47 -14.35
C ILE A 78 5.70 -4.93 -13.27
N ASP A 79 5.87 -3.64 -13.21
CA ASP A 79 6.44 -2.98 -12.05
C ASP A 79 5.30 -2.47 -11.16
N GLY A 80 4.52 -3.41 -10.63
CA GLY A 80 3.47 -3.13 -9.66
C GLY A 80 3.99 -3.07 -8.22
N GLU A 81 5.28 -2.85 -8.04
CA GLU A 81 5.92 -2.87 -6.72
C GLU A 81 5.87 -1.52 -6.01
N ILE A 82 5.66 -0.43 -6.76
CA ILE A 82 5.51 0.91 -6.18
C ILE A 82 4.16 1.48 -6.57
N TRP A 83 3.38 1.82 -5.55
CA TRP A 83 2.07 2.45 -5.70
C TRP A 83 2.02 3.77 -4.95
N TYR A 84 1.31 4.74 -5.47
CA TYR A 84 1.16 6.03 -4.81
C TYR A 84 -0.15 6.72 -5.17
N GLY A 85 -0.57 7.63 -4.31
CA GLY A 85 -1.75 8.47 -4.55
C GLY A 85 -1.87 9.54 -3.49
N GLN A 86 -2.74 10.51 -3.74
CA GLN A 86 -2.99 11.62 -2.82
C GLN A 86 -4.35 11.45 -2.13
N LEU A 87 -4.38 11.75 -0.85
CA LEU A 87 -5.60 11.83 -0.05
C LEU A 87 -6.25 13.20 -0.22
N LYS A 88 -7.52 13.33 0.18
CA LYS A 88 -8.27 14.58 0.09
C LYS A 88 -7.68 15.71 0.93
N ASP A 89 -7.00 15.37 2.03
CA ASP A 89 -6.32 16.32 2.91
C ASP A 89 -4.96 16.82 2.35
N GLY A 90 -4.57 16.36 1.16
CA GLY A 90 -3.30 16.70 0.53
C GLY A 90 -2.13 15.83 0.95
N SER A 91 -2.30 14.94 1.91
CA SER A 91 -1.30 13.91 2.25
C SER A 91 -1.13 12.93 1.10
N TRP A 92 0.00 12.24 1.07
CA TRP A 92 0.27 11.18 0.11
C TRP A 92 0.34 9.82 0.78
N VAL A 93 0.01 8.79 0.02
CA VAL A 93 0.25 7.41 0.41
C VAL A 93 1.18 6.78 -0.62
N VAL A 94 2.23 6.14 -0.13
CA VAL A 94 3.22 5.42 -0.94
C VAL A 94 3.31 4.00 -0.42
N GLY A 95 3.09 3.03 -1.30
CA GLY A 95 3.22 1.61 -1.03
C GLY A 95 4.44 1.03 -1.75
N LEU A 96 5.29 0.36 -1.01
CA LEU A 96 6.42 -0.43 -1.53
C LEU A 96 6.08 -1.90 -1.35
N PHE A 97 6.13 -2.67 -2.42
CA PHE A 97 5.83 -4.10 -2.42
C PHE A 97 7.04 -4.89 -2.91
N ASN A 98 7.24 -6.05 -2.36
CA ASN A 98 8.24 -7.00 -2.82
C ASN A 98 7.55 -8.29 -3.27
N ARG A 99 7.73 -8.66 -4.53
CA ARG A 99 7.17 -9.88 -5.13
C ARG A 99 8.16 -11.04 -5.17
N ASP A 100 9.41 -10.78 -4.79
CA ASP A 100 10.47 -11.78 -4.80
C ASP A 100 10.35 -12.77 -3.63
N GLN A 101 11.01 -13.91 -3.78
CA GLN A 101 11.09 -14.97 -2.77
C GLN A 101 12.05 -14.65 -1.61
N SER A 102 12.77 -13.55 -1.69
CA SER A 102 13.72 -13.07 -0.69
C SER A 102 13.52 -11.58 -0.42
N ALA A 103 14.01 -11.11 0.72
CA ALA A 103 14.00 -9.68 1.03
C ALA A 103 14.75 -8.89 -0.04
N ALA A 104 14.23 -7.74 -0.40
CA ALA A 104 14.82 -6.88 -1.41
C ALA A 104 14.55 -5.40 -1.13
N THR A 105 15.49 -4.55 -1.49
CA THR A 105 15.33 -3.11 -1.38
C THR A 105 14.39 -2.61 -2.48
N ARG A 106 13.39 -1.83 -2.06
CA ARG A 106 12.51 -1.08 -2.95
C ARG A 106 12.69 0.41 -2.71
N SER A 107 12.77 1.17 -3.78
CA SER A 107 12.98 2.62 -3.67
C SER A 107 12.21 3.39 -4.74
N VAL A 108 11.86 4.62 -4.40
CA VAL A 108 11.22 5.57 -5.32
C VAL A 108 11.71 6.98 -5.03
N THR A 109 12.08 7.70 -6.09
CA THR A 109 12.37 9.13 -5.99
C THR A 109 11.04 9.90 -6.01
N LEU A 110 10.80 10.65 -4.96
CA LEU A 110 9.51 11.34 -4.73
C LEU A 110 9.15 12.30 -5.87
N SER A 111 10.12 13.02 -6.44
CA SER A 111 9.86 13.93 -7.57
C SER A 111 9.37 13.19 -8.83
N GLN A 112 9.75 11.93 -9.03
CA GLN A 112 9.28 11.12 -10.16
C GLN A 112 7.80 10.74 -10.05
N ILE A 113 7.24 10.79 -8.85
CA ILE A 113 5.81 10.56 -8.58
C ILE A 113 5.07 11.85 -8.22
N GLY A 114 5.68 13.02 -8.47
CA GLY A 114 5.05 14.33 -8.28
C GLY A 114 5.05 14.85 -6.84
N ILE A 115 5.82 14.23 -5.95
CA ILE A 115 5.92 14.64 -4.54
C ILE A 115 7.21 15.44 -4.35
N HIS A 116 7.09 16.69 -3.91
CA HIS A 116 8.20 17.61 -3.73
C HIS A 116 8.26 18.15 -2.30
N GLY A 117 9.49 18.45 -1.83
CA GLY A 117 9.72 19.00 -0.49
C GLY A 117 9.91 17.91 0.56
N SER A 118 9.70 18.29 1.81
CA SER A 118 9.91 17.43 2.98
C SER A 118 8.58 17.03 3.61
N TRP A 119 8.49 15.79 4.03
CA TRP A 119 7.27 15.18 4.54
C TRP A 119 7.54 14.36 5.78
N LYS A 120 6.61 14.35 6.72
CA LYS A 120 6.59 13.36 7.79
C LYS A 120 6.10 12.03 7.24
N ALA A 121 6.84 10.96 7.49
CA ALA A 121 6.47 9.61 7.09
C ALA A 121 5.94 8.81 8.29
N ARG A 122 4.79 8.15 8.10
CA ARG A 122 4.20 7.24 9.09
C ARG A 122 3.92 5.90 8.43
N ASN A 123 4.41 4.84 9.05
CA ASN A 123 4.15 3.47 8.63
C ASN A 123 2.78 3.01 9.15
N LEU A 124 1.87 2.75 8.22
CA LEU A 124 0.47 2.46 8.56
C LEU A 124 0.24 1.05 9.11
N TRP A 125 1.16 0.10 8.85
CA TRP A 125 1.04 -1.25 9.39
C TRP A 125 1.47 -1.36 10.85
N ILE A 126 2.52 -0.68 11.23
CA ILE A 126 3.11 -0.74 12.57
C ILE A 126 2.76 0.48 13.44
N HIS A 127 2.01 1.46 12.87
CA HIS A 127 1.57 2.68 13.54
C HIS A 127 2.72 3.54 14.09
N GLU A 128 3.86 3.57 13.39
CA GLU A 128 5.06 4.28 13.82
C GLU A 128 5.42 5.43 12.86
N ASP A 129 5.88 6.53 13.45
CA ASP A 129 6.45 7.65 12.71
C ASP A 129 7.91 7.32 12.37
N GLU A 130 8.24 7.39 11.07
CA GLU A 130 9.58 7.09 10.56
C GLU A 130 10.42 8.35 10.29
N GLY A 131 10.01 9.48 10.87
CA GLY A 131 10.71 10.75 10.74
C GLY A 131 10.39 11.51 9.45
N THR A 132 11.33 12.32 9.01
CA THR A 132 11.19 13.17 7.83
C THR A 132 11.82 12.51 6.61
N VAL A 133 11.09 12.52 5.50
CA VAL A 133 11.58 12.04 4.20
C VAL A 133 11.59 13.17 3.19
N SER A 134 12.61 13.17 2.34
CA SER A 134 12.76 14.07 1.19
C SER A 134 13.58 13.37 0.11
N GLY A 135 13.34 13.69 -1.14
CA GLY A 135 14.09 13.13 -2.27
C GLY A 135 13.73 11.69 -2.58
N THR A 136 14.19 10.71 -1.82
CA THR A 136 13.99 9.28 -2.10
C THR A 136 13.49 8.55 -0.85
N ILE A 137 12.49 7.69 -1.03
CA ILE A 137 12.11 6.67 -0.04
C ILE A 137 12.76 5.36 -0.48
N SER A 138 13.44 4.71 0.47
CA SER A 138 14.08 3.40 0.25
C SER A 138 13.91 2.54 1.50
N ALA A 139 13.52 1.30 1.33
CA ALA A 139 13.38 0.34 2.42
C ALA A 139 13.66 -1.08 1.94
N GLU A 140 14.23 -1.88 2.83
CA GLU A 140 14.26 -3.33 2.66
C GLU A 140 12.88 -3.89 2.99
N ILE A 141 12.30 -4.62 2.04
CA ILE A 141 10.98 -5.22 2.17
C ILE A 141 11.14 -6.73 2.22
N PRO A 142 10.57 -7.43 3.21
CA PRO A 142 10.59 -8.89 3.29
C PRO A 142 10.06 -9.55 2.02
N ALA A 143 10.39 -10.83 1.84
CA ALA A 143 9.80 -11.66 0.78
C ALA A 143 8.27 -11.56 0.81
N HIS A 144 7.65 -11.29 -0.34
CA HIS A 144 6.20 -11.10 -0.51
C HIS A 144 5.56 -10.03 0.40
N GLY A 145 6.39 -9.20 1.05
CA GLY A 145 5.96 -8.18 1.99
C GLY A 145 5.63 -6.84 1.34
N CYS A 146 5.21 -5.92 2.19
CA CYS A 146 4.97 -4.54 1.80
C CYS A 146 5.28 -3.55 2.92
N LYS A 147 5.43 -2.28 2.53
CA LYS A 147 5.49 -1.14 3.43
C LYS A 147 4.56 -0.05 2.91
N ILE A 148 3.64 0.40 3.74
CA ILE A 148 2.69 1.45 3.38
C ILE A 148 2.97 2.68 4.24
N LEU A 149 3.35 3.77 3.58
CA LEU A 149 3.69 5.04 4.22
C LEU A 149 2.64 6.10 3.90
N LYS A 150 2.14 6.78 4.93
CA LYS A 150 1.45 8.05 4.78
C LYS A 150 2.45 9.19 4.93
N LEU A 151 2.45 10.12 3.99
CA LEU A 151 3.31 11.30 3.98
C LEU A 151 2.46 12.52 4.25
N THR A 152 2.70 13.18 5.38
CA THR A 152 2.04 14.42 5.78
C THR A 152 3.00 15.59 5.62
N LYS A 153 2.55 16.70 5.04
CA LYS A 153 3.40 17.87 4.82
C LYS A 153 3.89 18.45 6.15
N LEU A 154 5.15 18.85 6.18
CA LEU A 154 5.74 19.57 7.30
C LEU A 154 5.19 20.99 7.40
#